data_312ec818488820bc5cf2864a99883456
#
_entry.id   312ec818488820bc5cf2864a99883456
#
_cell.length_a   1.000
_cell.length_b   1.000
_cell.length_c   1.000
_cell.angle_alpha   90.00
_cell.angle_beta   90.00
_cell.angle_gamma   90.00
#
_symmetry.space_group_name_H-M   'P 1'
#
loop_
_entity.id
_entity.type
_entity.pdbx_description
1 polymer ?
#
loop_
_entity_poly.entity_id
_entity_poly.type
_entity_poly.pdbx_seq_one_letter_code
_entity_poly.pdbx_strand_id
1 'polypeptide(L)'
;MNDILFGNNNGAVIKKLSGRYFKASKSRNIIAIIAIVLTTILFTTIFTLGSGLMDTVHDQNIRKAGGDGQAVLNYISDEVYDDVAGSSRIDRIAYTKAVSYRLKNPGLERWRSDLWYMDDTALEFARYTPTTGHRPEAENEIIADTKTLDALGIPAQPGETVSLTYDIKGAEYTTDFILCGFWETDSLSNIGRLIVSKSFVDAHADLLTYTYSIDNDYSGVVSAYVMFRGNGDIEA
;
A
#
# COMPACT_ATOMS: atom_id res chain seq x y z
N MET A 1 -22.60 -42.68 58.90
CA MET A 1 -23.70 -42.88 57.91
C MET A 1 -23.58 -41.93 56.71
N ASN A 2 -22.33 -41.61 56.23
CA ASN A 2 -22.08 -40.64 55.15
C ASN A 2 -21.30 -41.24 53.95
N ASP A 3 -21.05 -42.57 53.94
CA ASP A 3 -20.22 -43.16 52.89
C ASP A 3 -21.02 -43.76 51.69
N ILE A 4 -22.33 -43.78 51.78
CA ILE A 4 -23.17 -44.39 50.74
C ILE A 4 -23.44 -43.47 49.58
N LEU A 5 -23.25 -42.14 49.76
CA LEU A 5 -23.50 -41.12 48.72
C LEU A 5 -22.33 -40.87 47.81
N PHE A 6 -21.11 -41.16 48.27
CA PHE A 6 -19.87 -40.84 47.47
C PHE A 6 -19.29 -42.07 46.73
N GLY A 7 -19.74 -43.28 47.04
CA GLY A 7 -19.24 -44.52 46.43
C GLY A 7 -20.00 -45.04 45.22
N ASN A 8 -21.13 -44.43 44.85
CA ASN A 8 -21.95 -44.91 43.74
C ASN A 8 -21.62 -44.29 42.41
N ASN A 9 -20.55 -44.79 41.78
CA ASN A 9 -20.14 -44.39 40.45
C ASN A 9 -21.11 -44.96 39.40
N ASN A 10 -22.26 -44.31 39.20
CA ASN A 10 -23.26 -44.67 38.20
C ASN A 10 -22.84 -44.30 36.75
N GLY A 11 -21.58 -44.04 36.48
CA GLY A 11 -21.05 -43.63 35.18
C GLY A 11 -21.44 -44.58 34.04
N ALA A 12 -21.43 -45.89 34.28
CA ALA A 12 -21.84 -46.87 33.29
C ALA A 12 -23.34 -46.81 32.96
N VAL A 13 -24.19 -46.56 33.98
CA VAL A 13 -25.64 -46.41 33.82
C VAL A 13 -25.96 -45.10 33.12
N ILE A 14 -25.32 -44.01 33.52
CA ILE A 14 -25.44 -42.70 32.88
C ILE A 14 -25.05 -42.77 31.41
N LYS A 15 -23.91 -43.39 31.07
CA LYS A 15 -23.44 -43.59 29.69
C LYS A 15 -24.42 -44.41 28.84
N LYS A 16 -24.99 -45.49 29.42
CA LYS A 16 -25.98 -46.35 28.75
C LYS A 16 -27.30 -45.63 28.54
N LEU A 17 -27.73 -44.85 29.52
CA LEU A 17 -28.97 -44.08 29.47
C LEU A 17 -28.83 -42.93 28.47
N SER A 18 -27.74 -42.17 28.52
CA SER A 18 -27.41 -41.11 27.57
C SER A 18 -27.35 -41.62 26.13
N GLY A 19 -26.71 -42.78 25.88
CA GLY A 19 -26.66 -43.40 24.56
C GLY A 19 -28.04 -43.83 24.04
N ARG A 20 -28.92 -44.29 24.92
CA ARG A 20 -30.33 -44.64 24.54
C ARG A 20 -31.12 -43.36 24.20
N TYR A 21 -31.03 -42.31 25.00
CA TYR A 21 -31.67 -41.03 24.72
C TYR A 21 -31.16 -40.40 23.43
N PHE A 22 -29.83 -40.46 23.17
CA PHE A 22 -29.27 -40.00 21.93
C PHE A 22 -29.83 -40.72 20.71
N LYS A 23 -29.96 -42.05 20.77
CA LYS A 23 -30.55 -42.87 19.70
C LYS A 23 -32.04 -42.63 19.53
N ALA A 24 -32.81 -42.45 20.60
CA ALA A 24 -34.26 -42.19 20.54
C ALA A 24 -34.56 -40.80 19.94
N SER A 25 -33.67 -39.81 20.12
CA SER A 25 -33.83 -38.46 19.60
C SER A 25 -32.89 -38.16 18.43
N LYS A 26 -32.51 -39.17 17.66
CA LYS A 26 -31.46 -39.08 16.61
C LYS A 26 -31.72 -37.95 15.62
N SER A 27 -32.92 -37.82 15.09
CA SER A 27 -33.28 -36.77 14.13
C SER A 27 -33.14 -35.37 14.73
N ARG A 28 -33.65 -35.15 15.95
CA ARG A 28 -33.53 -33.88 16.65
C ARG A 28 -32.07 -33.49 16.92
N ASN A 29 -31.26 -34.47 17.34
CA ASN A 29 -29.84 -34.24 17.62
C ASN A 29 -29.03 -33.92 16.34
N ILE A 30 -29.34 -34.59 15.24
CA ILE A 30 -28.72 -34.30 13.93
C ILE A 30 -29.06 -32.87 13.48
N ILE A 31 -30.33 -32.47 13.60
CA ILE A 31 -30.76 -31.12 13.25
C ILE A 31 -30.02 -30.07 14.11
N ALA A 32 -29.92 -30.34 15.44
CA ALA A 32 -29.19 -29.44 16.34
C ALA A 32 -27.69 -29.32 15.96
N ILE A 33 -27.05 -30.45 15.66
CA ILE A 33 -25.64 -30.45 15.23
C ILE A 33 -25.47 -29.65 13.91
N ILE A 34 -26.35 -29.89 12.93
CA ILE A 34 -26.32 -29.16 11.65
C ILE A 34 -26.53 -27.66 11.90
N ALA A 35 -27.45 -27.26 12.75
CA ALA A 35 -27.69 -25.87 13.09
C ALA A 35 -26.44 -25.21 13.71
N ILE A 36 -25.79 -25.90 14.66
CA ILE A 36 -24.55 -25.40 15.29
C ILE A 36 -23.44 -25.26 14.24
N VAL A 37 -23.24 -26.27 13.38
CA VAL A 37 -22.21 -26.24 12.32
C VAL A 37 -22.48 -25.09 11.38
N LEU A 38 -23.71 -24.91 10.88
CA LEU A 38 -24.07 -23.84 9.98
C LEU A 38 -23.86 -22.45 10.63
N THR A 39 -24.25 -22.30 11.88
CA THR A 39 -24.05 -21.06 12.63
C THR A 39 -22.56 -20.76 12.80
N THR A 40 -21.75 -21.76 13.13
CA THR A 40 -20.30 -21.59 13.27
C THR A 40 -19.65 -21.21 11.95
N ILE A 41 -20.03 -21.88 10.86
CA ILE A 41 -19.55 -21.54 9.51
C ILE A 41 -19.92 -20.10 9.16
N LEU A 42 -21.18 -19.71 9.40
CA LEU A 42 -21.65 -18.35 9.11
C LEU A 42 -20.84 -17.30 9.87
N PHE A 43 -20.67 -17.45 11.18
CA PHE A 43 -19.87 -16.52 11.99
C PHE A 43 -18.42 -16.46 11.50
N THR A 44 -17.78 -17.63 11.31
CA THR A 44 -16.39 -17.68 10.84
C THR A 44 -16.25 -16.96 9.49
N THR A 45 -17.17 -17.20 8.56
CA THR A 45 -17.16 -16.55 7.23
C THR A 45 -17.31 -15.03 7.36
N ILE A 46 -18.28 -14.56 8.17
CA ILE A 46 -18.49 -13.11 8.37
C ILE A 46 -17.25 -12.44 8.98
N PHE A 47 -16.64 -13.05 10.01
CA PHE A 47 -15.44 -12.48 10.63
C PHE A 47 -14.23 -12.51 9.70
N THR A 48 -14.03 -13.58 8.94
CA THR A 48 -12.92 -13.69 7.98
C THR A 48 -13.08 -12.69 6.84
N LEU A 49 -14.28 -12.55 6.28
CA LEU A 49 -14.54 -11.56 5.23
C LEU A 49 -14.44 -10.13 5.78
N GLY A 50 -14.94 -9.91 7.01
CA GLY A 50 -14.87 -8.59 7.65
C GLY A 50 -13.45 -8.12 7.90
N SER A 51 -12.57 -8.98 8.43
CA SER A 51 -11.17 -8.64 8.65
C SER A 51 -10.44 -8.40 7.33
N GLY A 52 -10.60 -9.28 6.34
CA GLY A 52 -9.96 -9.10 5.03
C GLY A 52 -10.42 -7.84 4.29
N LEU A 53 -11.70 -7.45 4.45
CA LEU A 53 -12.21 -6.20 3.88
C LEU A 53 -11.60 -4.97 4.57
N MET A 54 -11.46 -5.00 5.90
CA MET A 54 -10.84 -3.91 6.65
C MET A 54 -9.38 -3.70 6.25
N ASP A 55 -8.60 -4.77 6.13
CA ASP A 55 -7.22 -4.70 5.66
C ASP A 55 -7.13 -4.11 4.25
N THR A 56 -8.02 -4.56 3.35
CA THR A 56 -8.09 -4.04 1.98
C THR A 56 -8.45 -2.56 1.94
N VAL A 57 -9.42 -2.11 2.73
CA VAL A 57 -9.83 -0.70 2.80
C VAL A 57 -8.71 0.15 3.40
N HIS A 58 -8.03 -0.36 4.43
CA HIS A 58 -6.89 0.33 5.04
C HIS A 58 -5.76 0.53 4.02
N ASP A 59 -5.37 -0.53 3.31
CA ASP A 59 -4.36 -0.47 2.25
C ASP A 59 -4.73 0.49 1.11
N GLN A 60 -6.00 0.52 0.71
CA GLN A 60 -6.49 1.48 -0.28
C GLN A 60 -6.38 2.92 0.22
N ASN A 61 -6.71 3.18 1.47
CA ASN A 61 -6.63 4.53 2.04
C ASN A 61 -5.19 5.02 2.13
N ILE A 62 -4.24 4.16 2.55
CA ILE A 62 -2.81 4.45 2.54
C ILE A 62 -2.35 4.85 1.13
N ARG A 63 -2.71 4.08 0.11
CA ARG A 63 -2.32 4.36 -1.28
C ARG A 63 -2.97 5.62 -1.85
N LYS A 64 -4.22 5.89 -1.52
CA LYS A 64 -4.92 7.12 -1.93
C LYS A 64 -4.35 8.36 -1.24
N ALA A 65 -3.96 8.22 0.02
CA ALA A 65 -3.28 9.28 0.76
C ALA A 65 -1.84 9.49 0.27
N GLY A 66 -1.28 8.53 -0.47
CA GLY A 66 0.09 8.55 -0.98
C GLY A 66 1.14 7.97 -0.04
N GLY A 67 0.73 7.38 1.08
CA GLY A 67 1.64 6.72 2.02
C GLY A 67 1.03 6.50 3.41
N ASP A 68 1.74 5.70 4.22
CA ASP A 68 1.37 5.33 5.61
C ASP A 68 1.78 6.44 6.60
N GLY A 69 1.39 7.68 6.31
CA GLY A 69 1.66 8.84 7.16
C GLY A 69 0.43 9.26 7.96
N GLN A 70 0.64 9.79 9.17
CA GLN A 70 -0.42 10.36 9.99
C GLN A 70 -0.89 11.74 9.49
N ALA A 71 0.00 12.44 8.79
CA ALA A 71 -0.30 13.71 8.13
C ALA A 71 0.42 13.80 6.78
N VAL A 72 -0.13 14.59 5.88
CA VAL A 72 0.48 14.89 4.58
C VAL A 72 0.53 16.41 4.37
N LEU A 73 1.68 16.88 3.94
CA LEU A 73 1.89 18.24 3.49
C LEU A 73 2.03 18.18 1.97
N ASN A 74 1.08 18.74 1.25
CA ASN A 74 1.09 18.77 -0.20
C ASN A 74 1.49 20.16 -0.72
N TYR A 75 2.15 20.18 -1.86
CA TYR A 75 2.48 21.43 -2.57
C TYR A 75 3.35 22.38 -1.74
N ILE A 76 4.36 21.83 -1.06
CA ILE A 76 5.34 22.59 -0.29
C ILE A 76 6.62 22.84 -1.10
N SER A 77 7.43 23.79 -0.66
CA SER A 77 8.80 23.98 -1.15
C SER A 77 9.78 23.10 -0.37
N ASP A 78 11.00 22.94 -0.92
CA ASP A 78 12.08 22.24 -0.22
C ASP A 78 12.40 22.90 1.14
N GLU A 79 12.35 24.24 1.23
CA GLU A 79 12.58 24.99 2.47
C GLU A 79 11.56 24.65 3.56
N VAL A 80 10.27 24.56 3.18
CA VAL A 80 9.21 24.16 4.13
C VAL A 80 9.40 22.72 4.57
N TYR A 81 9.82 21.84 3.65
CA TYR A 81 10.15 20.46 4.01
C TYR A 81 11.27 20.41 5.06
N ASP A 82 12.36 21.15 4.85
CA ASP A 82 13.51 21.17 5.76
C ASP A 82 13.12 21.68 7.15
N ASP A 83 12.29 22.72 7.24
CA ASP A 83 11.76 23.26 8.50
C ASP A 83 10.94 22.21 9.26
N VAL A 84 10.07 21.49 8.53
CA VAL A 84 9.22 20.45 9.12
C VAL A 84 10.06 19.25 9.55
N ALA A 85 11.01 18.81 8.71
CA ALA A 85 11.91 17.69 9.00
C ALA A 85 12.77 17.95 10.25
N GLY A 86 13.13 19.21 10.50
CA GLY A 86 13.86 19.64 11.70
C GLY A 86 13.05 19.59 13.00
N SER A 87 11.73 19.35 12.95
CA SER A 87 10.88 19.36 14.15
C SER A 87 11.09 18.13 15.02
N SER A 88 11.31 18.37 16.33
CA SER A 88 11.48 17.29 17.32
C SER A 88 10.22 16.42 17.54
N ARG A 89 9.06 16.87 17.08
CA ARG A 89 7.79 16.13 17.15
C ARG A 89 7.65 15.04 16.10
N ILE A 90 8.47 15.10 15.04
CA ILE A 90 8.43 14.15 13.94
C ILE A 90 9.31 12.95 14.25
N ASP A 91 8.79 11.76 14.03
CA ASP A 91 9.50 10.51 14.13
C ASP A 91 10.08 10.09 12.77
N ARG A 92 9.24 10.09 11.75
CA ARG A 92 9.63 9.79 10.37
C ARG A 92 8.96 10.77 9.42
N ILE A 93 9.69 11.19 8.42
CA ILE A 93 9.19 12.02 7.34
C ILE A 93 9.61 11.40 6.00
N ALA A 94 8.69 11.35 5.07
CA ALA A 94 8.91 10.86 3.72
C ALA A 94 8.91 12.04 2.75
N TYR A 95 9.86 12.07 1.84
CA TYR A 95 10.00 13.09 0.82
C TYR A 95 9.62 12.56 -0.56
N THR A 96 8.72 13.27 -1.22
CA THR A 96 8.39 13.01 -2.62
C THR A 96 8.46 14.29 -3.44
N LYS A 97 8.99 14.20 -4.66
CA LYS A 97 9.06 15.34 -5.58
C LYS A 97 8.50 14.94 -6.94
N ALA A 98 7.53 15.70 -7.42
CA ALA A 98 6.93 15.45 -8.72
C ALA A 98 7.92 15.89 -9.83
N VAL A 99 8.19 14.99 -10.76
CA VAL A 99 8.95 15.32 -11.97
C VAL A 99 7.99 15.69 -13.08
N SER A 100 7.02 14.83 -13.38
CA SER A 100 5.99 15.10 -14.37
C SER A 100 4.71 14.30 -14.12
N TYR A 101 3.57 14.95 -14.29
CA TYR A 101 2.24 14.33 -14.32
C TYR A 101 1.75 14.08 -15.75
N ARG A 102 2.54 14.41 -16.76
CA ARG A 102 2.18 14.37 -18.17
C ARG A 102 3.18 13.53 -18.94
N LEU A 103 2.98 12.21 -18.89
CA LEU A 103 3.71 11.30 -19.75
C LEU A 103 2.97 11.17 -21.09
N LYS A 104 3.72 11.28 -22.19
CA LYS A 104 3.17 11.30 -23.55
C LYS A 104 3.42 10.01 -24.33
N ASN A 105 3.93 8.99 -23.67
CA ASN A 105 4.21 7.72 -24.32
C ASN A 105 2.90 7.06 -24.81
N PRO A 106 2.86 6.53 -26.03
CA PRO A 106 1.78 5.65 -26.48
C PRO A 106 1.57 4.49 -25.48
N GLY A 107 0.33 4.17 -25.20
CA GLY A 107 -0.02 3.14 -24.19
C GLY A 107 -0.36 3.71 -22.81
N LEU A 108 0.23 4.82 -22.40
CA LEU A 108 -0.12 5.49 -21.14
C LEU A 108 -1.41 6.33 -21.23
N GLU A 109 -2.02 6.45 -22.41
CA GLU A 109 -3.33 7.09 -22.59
C GLU A 109 -4.45 6.35 -21.83
N ARG A 110 -4.32 5.02 -21.70
CA ARG A 110 -5.30 4.16 -21.01
C ARG A 110 -4.90 3.83 -19.58
N TRP A 111 -3.62 3.96 -19.28
CA TRP A 111 -3.06 3.75 -17.95
C TRP A 111 -2.24 4.96 -17.56
N ARG A 112 -2.93 5.95 -16.99
CA ARG A 112 -2.26 7.16 -16.53
C ARG A 112 -1.12 6.79 -15.58
N SER A 113 0.06 7.33 -15.84
CA SER A 113 1.23 7.15 -15.00
C SER A 113 1.90 8.51 -14.77
N ASP A 114 2.53 8.66 -13.62
CA ASP A 114 3.23 9.87 -13.24
C ASP A 114 4.70 9.55 -12.95
N LEU A 115 5.58 10.52 -13.19
CA LEU A 115 7.02 10.43 -12.94
C LEU A 115 7.38 11.20 -11.67
N TRP A 116 8.01 10.51 -10.71
CA TRP A 116 8.31 11.05 -9.40
C TRP A 116 9.72 10.70 -8.96
N TYR A 117 10.23 11.47 -8.00
CA TYR A 117 11.26 11.05 -7.08
C TYR A 117 10.63 10.76 -5.71
N MET A 118 11.09 9.70 -5.07
CA MET A 118 10.69 9.30 -3.72
C MET A 118 11.93 8.86 -2.95
N ASP A 119 12.09 9.37 -1.72
CA ASP A 119 13.13 8.88 -0.83
C ASP A 119 12.78 7.48 -0.28
N ASP A 120 13.70 6.87 0.43
CA ASP A 120 13.54 5.52 0.98
C ASP A 120 12.31 5.41 1.89
N THR A 121 12.03 6.41 2.69
CA THR A 121 10.89 6.46 3.58
C THR A 121 9.58 6.55 2.78
N ALA A 122 9.57 7.34 1.70
CA ALA A 122 8.41 7.47 0.83
C ALA A 122 8.12 6.17 0.07
N LEU A 123 9.15 5.47 -0.42
CA LEU A 123 9.00 4.17 -1.06
C LEU A 123 8.39 3.13 -0.11
N GLU A 124 8.82 3.12 1.15
CA GLU A 124 8.28 2.24 2.18
C GLU A 124 6.81 2.60 2.50
N PHE A 125 6.52 3.87 2.75
CA PHE A 125 5.19 4.35 3.10
C PHE A 125 4.18 4.08 1.98
N ALA A 126 4.58 4.35 0.73
CA ALA A 126 3.74 4.11 -0.44
C ALA A 126 3.70 2.64 -0.88
N ARG A 127 4.54 1.78 -0.29
CA ARG A 127 4.71 0.36 -0.68
C ARG A 127 5.16 0.19 -2.14
N TYR A 128 6.04 1.10 -2.59
CA TYR A 128 6.65 1.08 -3.93
C TYR A 128 8.09 0.60 -3.91
N THR A 129 8.55 0.03 -2.80
CA THR A 129 9.86 -0.62 -2.74
C THR A 129 9.91 -1.74 -3.77
N PRO A 130 10.92 -1.77 -4.68
CA PRO A 130 11.00 -2.79 -5.69
C PRO A 130 11.10 -4.19 -5.07
N THR A 131 10.30 -5.11 -5.60
CA THR A 131 10.35 -6.54 -5.22
C THR A 131 11.39 -7.31 -6.02
N THR A 132 11.82 -6.75 -7.15
CA THR A 132 12.87 -7.28 -8.02
C THR A 132 13.80 -6.14 -8.42
N GLY A 133 15.11 -6.39 -8.41
CA GLY A 133 16.12 -5.38 -8.69
C GLY A 133 16.47 -4.55 -7.45
N HIS A 134 16.82 -3.28 -7.66
CA HIS A 134 17.22 -2.35 -6.61
C HIS A 134 16.57 -0.98 -6.79
N ARG A 135 16.73 -0.08 -5.82
CA ARG A 135 16.30 1.32 -5.89
C ARG A 135 17.17 2.10 -6.88
N PRO A 136 16.62 3.13 -7.55
CA PRO A 136 17.39 3.90 -8.51
C PRO A 136 18.43 4.79 -7.80
N GLU A 137 19.68 4.69 -8.20
CA GLU A 137 20.81 5.46 -7.66
C GLU A 137 21.45 6.33 -8.73
N ALA A 138 21.72 5.76 -9.92
CA ALA A 138 22.29 6.51 -11.03
C ALA A 138 21.26 7.43 -11.70
N GLU A 139 21.71 8.49 -12.33
CA GLU A 139 20.86 9.49 -12.99
C GLU A 139 19.89 8.87 -14.02
N ASN A 140 20.36 7.87 -14.75
CA ASN A 140 19.58 7.19 -15.76
C ASN A 140 18.84 5.95 -15.27
N GLU A 141 18.75 5.70 -13.97
CA GLU A 141 18.01 4.57 -13.41
C GLU A 141 16.58 4.94 -13.05
N ILE A 142 15.69 3.96 -13.27
CA ILE A 142 14.27 4.09 -12.97
C ILE A 142 13.70 2.79 -12.42
N ILE A 143 12.71 2.90 -11.55
CA ILE A 143 11.84 1.80 -11.16
C ILE A 143 10.39 2.09 -11.53
N ALA A 144 9.62 1.05 -11.80
CA ALA A 144 8.22 1.18 -12.21
C ALA A 144 7.36 0.03 -11.70
N ASP A 145 6.05 0.23 -11.69
CA ASP A 145 5.10 -0.86 -11.48
C ASP A 145 4.91 -1.70 -12.75
N THR A 146 4.58 -3.00 -12.57
CA THR A 146 4.46 -3.96 -13.68
C THR A 146 3.41 -3.57 -14.71
N LYS A 147 2.31 -2.93 -14.30
CA LYS A 147 1.24 -2.53 -15.23
C LYS A 147 1.64 -1.33 -16.09
N THR A 148 2.44 -0.42 -15.54
CA THR A 148 3.03 0.68 -16.31
C THR A 148 4.02 0.15 -17.33
N LEU A 149 4.86 -0.83 -16.98
CA LEU A 149 5.76 -1.49 -17.92
C LEU A 149 4.99 -2.21 -19.04
N ASP A 150 3.93 -2.94 -18.70
CA ASP A 150 3.06 -3.60 -19.68
C ASP A 150 2.40 -2.59 -20.63
N ALA A 151 1.90 -1.47 -20.10
CA ALA A 151 1.32 -0.39 -20.91
C ALA A 151 2.33 0.27 -21.86
N LEU A 152 3.59 0.31 -21.48
CA LEU A 152 4.70 0.77 -22.32
C LEU A 152 5.21 -0.31 -23.29
N GLY A 153 4.77 -1.55 -23.13
CA GLY A 153 5.26 -2.69 -23.92
C GLY A 153 6.68 -3.12 -23.54
N ILE A 154 7.13 -2.84 -22.31
CA ILE A 154 8.48 -3.11 -21.81
C ILE A 154 8.42 -4.34 -20.90
N PRO A 155 9.29 -5.36 -21.13
CA PRO A 155 9.37 -6.50 -20.23
C PRO A 155 9.73 -6.08 -18.79
N ALA A 156 9.08 -6.68 -17.79
CA ALA A 156 9.43 -6.46 -16.38
C ALA A 156 10.73 -7.22 -16.03
N GLN A 157 11.85 -6.73 -16.55
CA GLN A 157 13.18 -7.29 -16.37
C GLN A 157 14.20 -6.17 -16.13
N PRO A 158 14.99 -6.19 -15.03
CA PRO A 158 16.05 -5.21 -14.83
C PRO A 158 17.07 -5.22 -15.98
N GLY A 159 17.51 -4.04 -16.39
CA GLY A 159 18.41 -3.82 -17.53
C GLY A 159 17.71 -3.39 -18.81
N GLU A 160 16.38 -3.50 -18.90
CA GLU A 160 15.61 -3.00 -20.05
C GLU A 160 15.65 -1.47 -20.14
N THR A 161 15.59 -0.96 -21.37
CA THR A 161 15.53 0.49 -21.61
C THR A 161 14.09 0.97 -21.56
N VAL A 162 13.84 2.00 -20.75
CA VAL A 162 12.56 2.68 -20.60
C VAL A 162 12.68 4.09 -21.20
N SER A 163 12.26 4.25 -22.45
CA SER A 163 12.24 5.57 -23.10
C SER A 163 10.96 6.30 -22.70
N LEU A 164 11.09 7.42 -21.99
CA LEU A 164 9.97 8.23 -21.53
C LEU A 164 9.96 9.60 -22.20
N THR A 165 8.80 9.98 -22.73
CA THR A 165 8.50 11.34 -23.17
C THR A 165 7.56 12.00 -22.17
N TYR A 166 7.97 13.10 -21.58
CA TYR A 166 7.27 13.79 -20.51
C TYR A 166 7.38 15.31 -20.65
N ASP A 167 6.49 16.02 -19.98
CA ASP A 167 6.42 17.47 -20.00
C ASP A 167 6.85 18.03 -18.63
N ILE A 168 7.73 19.02 -18.64
CA ILE A 168 8.08 19.82 -17.47
C ILE A 168 7.85 21.29 -17.83
N LYS A 169 6.94 21.96 -17.14
CA LYS A 169 6.63 23.38 -17.33
C LYS A 169 6.33 23.77 -18.79
N GLY A 170 5.63 22.87 -19.50
CA GLY A 170 5.24 23.07 -20.89
C GLY A 170 6.32 22.74 -21.93
N ALA A 171 7.50 22.34 -21.50
CA ALA A 171 8.57 21.85 -22.38
C ALA A 171 8.58 20.32 -22.39
N GLU A 172 8.70 19.73 -23.58
CA GLU A 172 8.76 18.29 -23.77
C GLU A 172 10.19 17.77 -23.71
N TYR A 173 10.39 16.71 -22.97
CA TYR A 173 11.66 16.00 -22.80
C TYR A 173 11.49 14.53 -23.14
N THR A 174 12.52 13.93 -23.71
CA THR A 174 12.60 12.47 -23.90
C THR A 174 13.91 11.98 -23.31
N THR A 175 13.80 10.99 -22.42
CA THR A 175 14.96 10.43 -21.73
C THR A 175 14.88 8.90 -21.77
N ASP A 176 16.02 8.28 -22.06
CA ASP A 176 16.18 6.82 -21.99
C ASP A 176 16.72 6.44 -20.61
N PHE A 177 15.90 5.76 -19.85
CA PHE A 177 16.27 5.21 -18.54
C PHE A 177 16.58 3.73 -18.64
N ILE A 178 17.32 3.22 -17.67
CA ILE A 178 17.54 1.79 -17.43
C ILE A 178 16.63 1.35 -16.29
N LEU A 179 15.78 0.37 -16.53
CA LEU A 179 14.96 -0.23 -15.49
C LEU A 179 15.87 -0.98 -14.51
N CYS A 180 16.04 -0.46 -13.29
CA CYS A 180 16.88 -1.07 -12.27
C CYS A 180 16.07 -1.96 -11.30
N GLY A 181 14.75 -1.78 -11.27
CA GLY A 181 13.86 -2.58 -10.44
C GLY A 181 12.40 -2.33 -10.75
N PHE A 182 11.54 -3.19 -10.23
CA PHE A 182 10.09 -3.06 -10.38
C PHE A 182 9.35 -3.73 -9.21
N TRP A 183 8.08 -3.40 -9.08
CA TRP A 183 7.15 -4.05 -8.14
C TRP A 183 5.84 -4.41 -8.84
N GLU A 184 5.13 -5.38 -8.27
CA GLU A 184 3.82 -5.75 -8.79
C GLU A 184 2.78 -4.67 -8.52
N THR A 185 2.06 -4.28 -9.57
CA THR A 185 0.96 -3.32 -9.44
C THR A 185 -0.16 -3.94 -8.63
N ASP A 186 -0.62 -3.23 -7.61
CA ASP A 186 -1.83 -3.63 -6.91
C ASP A 186 -3.05 -3.56 -7.82
N SER A 187 -3.92 -4.58 -7.72
CA SER A 187 -5.17 -4.67 -8.48
C SER A 187 -6.12 -3.47 -8.28
N LEU A 188 -5.96 -2.76 -7.17
CA LEU A 188 -6.78 -1.60 -6.79
C LEU A 188 -6.16 -0.26 -7.20
N SER A 189 -4.95 -0.25 -7.73
CA SER A 189 -4.30 0.96 -8.21
C SER A 189 -4.96 1.45 -9.51
N ASN A 190 -5.23 2.74 -9.56
CA ASN A 190 -5.82 3.41 -10.73
C ASN A 190 -4.79 4.21 -11.54
N ILE A 191 -3.56 4.28 -11.03
CA ILE A 191 -2.51 5.13 -11.58
C ILE A 191 -1.18 4.41 -11.45
N GLY A 192 -0.38 4.48 -12.50
CA GLY A 192 0.98 3.96 -12.53
C GLY A 192 1.97 4.93 -11.91
N ARG A 193 3.09 4.39 -11.47
CA ARG A 193 4.20 5.18 -10.92
C ARG A 193 5.50 4.76 -11.57
N LEU A 194 6.26 5.78 -11.98
CA LEU A 194 7.66 5.65 -12.37
C LEU A 194 8.48 6.52 -11.42
N ILE A 195 9.55 5.97 -10.88
CA ILE A 195 10.32 6.64 -9.84
C ILE A 195 11.78 6.70 -10.27
N VAL A 196 12.28 7.93 -10.41
CA VAL A 196 13.67 8.23 -10.75
C VAL A 196 14.55 8.36 -9.52
N SER A 197 15.86 8.38 -9.73
CA SER A 197 16.86 8.55 -8.69
C SER A 197 16.93 9.99 -8.15
N LYS A 198 17.55 10.15 -6.98
CA LYS A 198 17.92 11.48 -6.47
C LYS A 198 18.90 12.18 -7.41
N SER A 199 19.85 11.43 -7.99
CA SER A 199 20.82 11.95 -8.94
C SER A 199 20.17 12.61 -10.15
N PHE A 200 19.07 12.04 -10.66
CA PHE A 200 18.27 12.65 -11.72
C PHE A 200 17.68 14.00 -11.30
N VAL A 201 17.06 14.05 -10.11
CA VAL A 201 16.44 15.30 -9.61
C VAL A 201 17.49 16.38 -9.35
N ASP A 202 18.63 16.00 -8.79
CA ASP A 202 19.74 16.93 -8.52
C ASP A 202 20.33 17.49 -9.83
N ALA A 203 20.49 16.66 -10.88
CA ALA A 203 20.94 17.09 -12.19
C ALA A 203 19.95 18.03 -12.90
N HIS A 204 18.67 17.95 -12.56
CA HIS A 204 17.61 18.76 -13.16
C HIS A 204 16.99 19.76 -12.16
N ALA A 205 17.71 20.12 -11.11
CA ALA A 205 17.22 20.98 -10.03
C ALA A 205 16.65 22.32 -10.52
N ASP A 206 17.29 22.94 -11.51
CA ASP A 206 16.83 24.21 -12.10
C ASP A 206 15.46 24.10 -12.79
N LEU A 207 15.16 22.95 -13.37
CA LEU A 207 13.86 22.66 -14.00
C LEU A 207 12.80 22.29 -12.97
N LEU A 208 13.19 21.60 -11.91
CA LEU A 208 12.33 21.06 -10.86
C LEU A 208 12.21 21.99 -9.64
N THR A 209 12.29 23.29 -9.87
CA THR A 209 11.99 24.28 -8.83
C THR A 209 10.47 24.38 -8.62
N TYR A 210 10.03 24.48 -7.37
CA TYR A 210 8.63 24.75 -7.06
C TYR A 210 8.19 26.06 -7.70
N THR A 211 7.17 25.99 -8.52
CA THR A 211 6.49 27.17 -9.04
C THR A 211 4.99 26.88 -8.97
N TYR A 212 4.29 27.61 -8.14
CA TYR A 212 2.84 27.54 -8.14
C TYR A 212 2.33 28.02 -9.49
N SER A 213 1.88 27.08 -10.32
CA SER A 213 1.40 27.37 -11.67
C SER A 213 -0.12 27.32 -11.73
N ILE A 214 -0.71 28.33 -12.34
CA ILE A 214 -2.16 28.39 -12.64
C ILE A 214 -2.52 27.32 -13.70
N ASP A 215 -1.55 26.82 -14.46
CA ASP A 215 -1.75 25.91 -15.59
C ASP A 215 -1.75 24.41 -15.20
N ASN A 216 -1.93 24.08 -13.92
CA ASN A 216 -1.90 22.70 -13.41
C ASN A 216 -0.60 21.93 -13.72
N ASP A 217 0.52 22.62 -13.83
CA ASP A 217 1.84 21.99 -13.87
C ASP A 217 2.39 21.93 -12.45
N TYR A 218 2.53 20.72 -11.94
CA TYR A 218 3.03 20.42 -10.59
C TYR A 218 4.47 19.93 -10.61
N SER A 219 5.21 20.14 -11.69
CA SER A 219 6.62 19.74 -11.78
C SER A 219 7.45 20.50 -10.74
N GLY A 220 8.27 19.77 -10.00
CA GLY A 220 9.08 20.30 -8.89
C GLY A 220 8.36 20.46 -7.56
N VAL A 221 7.06 20.15 -7.49
CA VAL A 221 6.30 20.21 -6.24
C VAL A 221 6.72 19.10 -5.30
N VAL A 222 6.92 19.46 -4.04
CA VAL A 222 7.23 18.52 -2.96
C VAL A 222 5.96 18.17 -2.18
N SER A 223 5.86 16.91 -1.80
CA SER A 223 4.91 16.46 -0.79
C SER A 223 5.65 15.65 0.28
N ALA A 224 5.27 15.86 1.53
CA ALA A 224 5.84 15.17 2.67
C ALA A 224 4.78 14.39 3.43
N TYR A 225 5.08 13.14 3.77
CA TYR A 225 4.24 12.31 4.63
C TYR A 225 4.93 12.17 5.98
N VAL A 226 4.21 12.45 7.05
CA VAL A 226 4.77 12.63 8.39
C VAL A 226 4.20 11.62 9.35
N MET A 227 5.06 11.00 10.16
CA MET A 227 4.71 10.26 11.36
C MET A 227 5.20 11.02 12.58
N PHE A 228 4.34 11.22 13.58
CA PHE A 228 4.69 11.89 14.81
C PHE A 228 5.22 10.92 15.86
N ARG A 229 6.07 11.41 16.75
CA ARG A 229 6.56 10.65 17.90
C ARG A 229 5.47 10.45 18.93
N GLY A 230 5.25 9.17 19.29
CA GLY A 230 4.24 8.78 20.27
C GLY A 230 2.85 8.61 19.65
N ASN A 231 1.92 8.05 20.41
CA ASN A 231 0.48 8.08 20.09
C ASN A 231 0.00 9.52 20.30
N GLY A 232 0.41 10.42 19.41
CA GLY A 232 0.04 11.82 19.48
C GLY A 232 -1.46 11.94 19.34
N ASP A 233 -2.13 12.30 20.43
CA ASP A 233 -3.40 12.98 20.34
C ASP A 233 -3.19 14.17 19.39
N ILE A 234 -3.77 14.08 18.21
CA ILE A 234 -3.76 15.16 17.18
C ILE A 234 -4.62 16.36 17.67
N GLU A 235 -5.06 16.31 18.90
CA GLU A 235 -5.82 17.36 19.59
C GLU A 235 -4.92 18.22 20.45
N ALA A 236 -4.13 19.11 19.83
CA ALA A 236 -3.59 20.28 20.52
C ALA A 236 -3.17 21.37 19.52
#